data_6b023273865d4c0017ec7a68eb25b1ba
#
_entry.id   6b023273865d4c0017ec7a68eb25b1ba
#
_cell.length_a   1.000
_cell.length_b   1.000
_cell.length_c   1.000
_cell.angle_alpha   90.00
_cell.angle_beta   90.00
_cell.angle_gamma   90.00
#
_symmetry.space_group_name_H-M   'P 1'
#
loop_
_entity.id
_entity.type
_entity.pdbx_description
1 polymer ?
#
loop_
_entity_poly.entity_id
_entity_poly.type
_entity_poly.pdbx_seq_one_letter_code
_entity_poly.pdbx_strand_id
1 'polypeptide(L)'
;MTHKILCPTDGTDHSNIAVAYAAELAAKSGAALSICVVNVAHGGAKGPLIHHWTDAEVVALLDAAVALAGQHGAPDVKRVDIVSREAAAGIVHYAEQNGYDHIVVGTGDKRGISRLMLGSVAADVMARAHCTVTVAR
;
A
#
# COMPACT_ATOMS: atom_id res chain seq x y z
N MET A 1 13.31 -7.09 13.71
CA MET A 1 13.14 -8.14 12.69
C MET A 1 11.75 -8.02 12.06
N THR A 2 11.66 -8.06 10.74
CA THR A 2 10.39 -7.93 10.02
C THR A 2 9.62 -9.25 10.04
N HIS A 3 8.37 -9.22 10.47
CA HIS A 3 7.49 -10.40 10.52
C HIS A 3 6.24 -10.25 9.65
N LYS A 4 5.74 -9.03 9.49
CA LYS A 4 4.47 -8.80 8.81
C LYS A 4 4.50 -7.47 8.06
N ILE A 5 4.47 -7.56 6.74
CA ILE A 5 4.64 -6.42 5.82
C ILE A 5 3.29 -6.02 5.22
N LEU A 6 2.99 -4.74 5.22
CA LEU A 6 1.86 -4.15 4.50
C LEU A 6 2.40 -3.29 3.35
N CYS A 7 1.90 -3.52 2.14
CA CYS A 7 2.29 -2.76 0.96
C CYS A 7 1.05 -2.24 0.23
N PRO A 8 0.77 -0.94 0.27
CA PRO A 8 -0.32 -0.37 -0.50
C PRO A 8 0.02 -0.27 -1.98
N THR A 9 -0.98 -0.44 -2.82
CA THR A 9 -0.88 -0.26 -4.27
C THR A 9 -2.02 0.60 -4.79
N ASP A 10 -1.75 1.38 -5.81
CA ASP A 10 -2.74 2.11 -6.61
C ASP A 10 -2.60 1.81 -8.10
N GLY A 11 -1.81 0.80 -8.46
CA GLY A 11 -1.60 0.38 -9.83
C GLY A 11 -0.58 1.20 -10.62
N THR A 12 -0.01 2.24 -10.03
CA THR A 12 1.01 3.06 -10.69
C THR A 12 2.36 2.34 -10.73
N ASP A 13 3.26 2.82 -11.59
CA ASP A 13 4.63 2.29 -11.68
C ASP A 13 5.36 2.41 -10.33
N HIS A 14 5.13 3.50 -9.60
CA HIS A 14 5.72 3.70 -8.28
C HIS A 14 5.28 2.64 -7.28
N SER A 15 3.98 2.33 -7.25
CA SER A 15 3.48 1.29 -6.35
C SER A 15 3.94 -0.09 -6.78
N ASN A 16 4.11 -0.34 -8.08
CA ASN A 16 4.63 -1.61 -8.58
C ASN A 16 6.07 -1.85 -8.14
N ILE A 17 6.90 -0.82 -8.11
CA ILE A 17 8.25 -0.90 -7.56
C ILE A 17 8.21 -1.31 -6.08
N ALA A 18 7.29 -0.71 -5.31
CA ALA A 18 7.11 -1.05 -3.90
C ALA A 18 6.63 -2.49 -3.72
N VAL A 19 5.69 -2.95 -4.53
CA VAL A 19 5.19 -4.33 -4.49
C VAL A 19 6.30 -5.33 -4.76
N ALA A 20 7.11 -5.09 -5.80
CA ALA A 20 8.24 -5.96 -6.13
C ALA A 20 9.24 -6.01 -4.98
N TYR A 21 9.59 -4.88 -4.42
CA TYR A 21 10.51 -4.80 -3.27
C TYR A 21 9.95 -5.52 -2.04
N ALA A 22 8.70 -5.28 -1.71
CA ALA A 22 8.04 -5.92 -0.58
C ALA A 22 8.00 -7.45 -0.73
N ALA A 23 7.75 -7.94 -1.95
CA ALA A 23 7.76 -9.36 -2.24
C ALA A 23 9.15 -9.99 -2.03
N GLU A 24 10.19 -9.34 -2.51
CA GLU A 24 11.56 -9.80 -2.32
C GLU A 24 11.96 -9.79 -0.85
N LEU A 25 11.57 -8.74 -0.12
CA LEU A 25 11.82 -8.64 1.32
C LEU A 25 11.11 -9.77 2.08
N ALA A 26 9.84 -10.03 1.75
CA ALA A 26 9.07 -11.12 2.34
C ALA A 26 9.72 -12.48 2.07
N ALA A 27 10.14 -12.72 0.83
CA ALA A 27 10.79 -13.97 0.44
C ALA A 27 12.09 -14.21 1.22
N LYS A 28 12.89 -13.15 1.40
CA LYS A 28 14.19 -13.26 2.08
C LYS A 28 14.08 -13.34 3.59
N SER A 29 13.13 -12.63 4.18
CA SER A 29 12.97 -12.57 5.64
C SER A 29 12.04 -13.63 6.21
N GLY A 30 11.24 -14.29 5.38
CA GLY A 30 10.18 -15.19 5.82
C GLY A 30 8.95 -14.46 6.37
N ALA A 31 8.87 -13.14 6.18
CA ALA A 31 7.74 -12.35 6.65
C ALA A 31 6.48 -12.62 5.83
N ALA A 32 5.32 -12.48 6.46
CA ALA A 32 4.04 -12.49 5.77
C ALA A 32 3.84 -11.17 5.02
N LEU A 33 3.34 -11.22 3.80
CA LEU A 33 3.06 -10.04 2.99
C LEU A 33 1.56 -9.88 2.78
N SER A 34 1.06 -8.67 3.03
CA SER A 34 -0.28 -8.25 2.61
C SER A 34 -0.16 -7.06 1.67
N ILE A 35 -0.94 -7.08 0.61
CA ILE A 35 -1.07 -5.95 -0.31
C ILE A 35 -2.45 -5.34 -0.10
N CYS A 36 -2.51 -4.02 0.05
CA CYS A 36 -3.76 -3.32 0.24
C CYS A 36 -4.00 -2.27 -0.84
N VAL A 37 -5.27 -2.02 -1.10
CA VAL A 37 -5.76 -0.86 -1.83
C VAL A 37 -6.53 -0.01 -0.85
N VAL A 38 -6.23 1.29 -0.78
CA VAL A 38 -7.03 2.23 0.00
C VAL A 38 -8.03 2.90 -0.92
N ASN A 39 -9.28 2.50 -0.79
CA ASN A 39 -10.37 3.10 -1.55
C ASN A 39 -10.88 4.32 -0.80
N VAL A 40 -10.45 5.50 -1.25
CA VAL A 40 -10.80 6.75 -0.59
C VAL A 40 -12.27 7.07 -0.84
N ALA A 41 -13.01 7.33 0.23
CA ALA A 41 -14.43 7.60 0.19
C ALA A 41 -14.75 9.01 0.69
N HIS A 42 -15.66 9.67 0.00
CA HIS A 42 -16.13 11.02 0.32
C HIS A 42 -17.64 11.07 0.47
N GLY A 43 -18.16 12.07 1.17
CA GLY A 43 -19.58 12.28 1.33
C GLY A 43 -20.15 11.50 2.51
N GLY A 44 -21.42 11.11 2.41
CA GLY A 44 -22.11 10.28 3.39
C GLY A 44 -22.85 11.01 4.50
N ALA A 45 -22.59 12.29 4.77
CA ALA A 45 -23.27 13.04 5.83
C ALA A 45 -24.70 13.42 5.45
N LYS A 46 -24.90 13.90 4.22
CA LYS A 46 -26.22 14.31 3.67
C LYS A 46 -26.46 13.75 2.27
N GLY A 47 -25.76 12.71 1.90
CA GLY A 47 -25.85 12.12 0.58
C GLY A 47 -25.11 10.79 0.52
N PRO A 48 -25.03 10.16 -0.66
CA PRO A 48 -24.36 8.88 -0.79
C PRO A 48 -22.86 9.00 -0.54
N LEU A 49 -22.28 7.93 -0.01
CA LEU A 49 -20.85 7.77 0.10
C LEU A 49 -20.29 7.46 -1.29
N ILE A 50 -19.32 8.25 -1.75
CA ILE A 50 -18.70 8.12 -3.06
C ILE A 50 -17.31 7.53 -2.88
N HIS A 51 -17.06 6.37 -3.50
CA HIS A 51 -15.76 5.70 -3.48
C HIS A 51 -14.95 6.09 -4.71
N HIS A 52 -13.63 6.20 -4.55
CA HIS A 52 -12.73 6.52 -5.66
C HIS A 52 -12.70 5.41 -6.71
N TRP A 53 -12.69 4.16 -6.27
CA TRP A 53 -12.74 3.00 -7.16
C TRP A 53 -14.01 2.19 -6.94
N THR A 54 -14.47 1.54 -8.01
CA THR A 54 -15.51 0.51 -7.92
C THR A 54 -14.93 -0.77 -7.31
N ASP A 55 -15.79 -1.65 -6.83
CA ASP A 55 -15.37 -2.95 -6.30
C ASP A 55 -14.57 -3.75 -7.33
N ALA A 56 -15.01 -3.73 -8.60
CA ALA A 56 -14.30 -4.43 -9.67
C ALA A 56 -12.90 -3.86 -9.92
N GLU A 57 -12.75 -2.54 -9.84
CA GLU A 57 -11.44 -1.89 -9.97
C GLU A 57 -10.51 -2.25 -8.83
N VAL A 58 -11.00 -2.31 -7.60
CA VAL A 58 -10.22 -2.74 -6.43
C VAL A 58 -9.73 -4.18 -6.61
N VAL A 59 -10.61 -5.08 -7.04
CA VAL A 59 -10.23 -6.47 -7.30
C VAL A 59 -9.14 -6.56 -8.36
N ALA A 60 -9.28 -5.81 -9.46
CA ALA A 60 -8.30 -5.79 -10.54
C ALA A 60 -6.93 -5.28 -10.07
N LEU A 61 -6.91 -4.22 -9.26
CA LEU A 61 -5.68 -3.67 -8.68
C LEU A 61 -4.98 -4.69 -7.78
N LEU A 62 -5.73 -5.34 -6.91
CA LEU A 62 -5.19 -6.35 -6.00
C LEU A 62 -4.68 -7.58 -6.77
N ASP A 63 -5.44 -8.06 -7.74
CA ASP A 63 -5.03 -9.22 -8.54
C ASP A 63 -3.74 -8.96 -9.31
N ALA A 64 -3.60 -7.79 -9.91
CA ALA A 64 -2.38 -7.41 -10.62
C ALA A 64 -1.17 -7.33 -9.68
N ALA A 65 -1.35 -6.73 -8.51
CA ALA A 65 -0.27 -6.60 -7.53
C ALA A 65 0.15 -7.95 -6.94
N VAL A 66 -0.81 -8.83 -6.66
CA VAL A 66 -0.52 -10.18 -6.17
C VAL A 66 0.22 -11.01 -7.21
N ALA A 67 -0.17 -10.90 -8.49
CA ALA A 67 0.55 -11.57 -9.58
C ALA A 67 1.99 -11.07 -9.68
N LEU A 68 2.21 -9.77 -9.57
CA LEU A 68 3.55 -9.17 -9.56
C LEU A 68 4.38 -9.67 -8.38
N ALA A 69 3.79 -9.71 -7.20
CA ALA A 69 4.46 -10.21 -6.00
C ALA A 69 4.87 -11.68 -6.16
N GLY A 70 4.03 -12.50 -6.78
CA GLY A 70 4.35 -13.88 -7.10
C GLY A 70 5.57 -14.01 -8.01
N GLN A 71 5.72 -13.13 -9.00
CA GLN A 71 6.88 -13.08 -9.88
C GLN A 71 8.17 -12.71 -9.15
N HIS A 72 8.05 -12.04 -7.99
CA HIS A 72 9.17 -11.60 -7.17
C HIS A 72 9.38 -12.46 -5.91
N GLY A 73 8.81 -13.65 -5.88
CA GLY A 73 9.12 -14.65 -4.87
C GLY A 73 8.14 -14.73 -3.69
N ALA A 74 7.01 -14.04 -3.73
CA ALA A 74 5.99 -14.07 -2.68
C ALA A 74 4.68 -14.67 -3.21
N PRO A 75 4.49 -16.00 -3.17
CA PRO A 75 3.30 -16.64 -3.74
C PRO A 75 2.06 -16.51 -2.84
N ASP A 76 2.24 -16.40 -1.52
CA ASP A 76 1.15 -16.35 -0.56
C ASP A 76 0.95 -14.94 -0.03
N VAL A 77 0.19 -14.13 -0.76
CA VAL A 77 -0.06 -12.75 -0.42
C VAL A 77 -1.52 -12.54 -0.04
N LYS A 78 -1.74 -11.91 1.10
CA LYS A 78 -3.08 -11.53 1.54
C LYS A 78 -3.51 -10.26 0.83
N ARG A 79 -4.73 -10.26 0.31
CA ARG A 79 -5.38 -9.09 -0.32
C ARG A 79 -6.18 -8.34 0.74
N VAL A 80 -6.02 -7.02 0.79
CA VAL A 80 -6.72 -6.19 1.76
C VAL A 80 -7.35 -4.99 1.06
N ASP A 81 -8.65 -4.81 1.26
CA ASP A 81 -9.40 -3.65 0.79
C ASP A 81 -9.67 -2.75 1.99
N ILE A 82 -9.15 -1.54 1.96
CA ILE A 82 -9.31 -0.56 3.02
C ILE A 82 -10.17 0.59 2.49
N VAL A 83 -11.23 0.93 3.21
CA VAL A 83 -12.02 2.13 2.92
C VAL A 83 -11.69 3.18 3.98
N SER A 84 -11.29 4.35 3.53
CA SER A 84 -10.88 5.45 4.41
C SER A 84 -11.16 6.80 3.74
N ARG A 85 -11.28 7.83 4.52
CA ARG A 85 -11.41 9.19 3.99
C ARG A 85 -10.07 9.77 3.54
N GLU A 86 -8.97 9.19 4.00
CA GLU A 86 -7.63 9.63 3.69
C GLU A 86 -6.71 8.42 3.55
N ALA A 87 -5.90 8.38 2.50
CA ALA A 87 -5.08 7.22 2.18
C ALA A 87 -4.06 6.88 3.27
N ALA A 88 -3.26 7.84 3.67
CA ALA A 88 -2.21 7.60 4.67
C ALA A 88 -2.78 7.16 6.02
N ALA A 89 -3.86 7.81 6.47
CA ALA A 89 -4.54 7.45 7.72
C ALA A 89 -5.07 6.02 7.66
N GLY A 90 -5.65 5.62 6.54
CA GLY A 90 -6.16 4.26 6.35
C GLY A 90 -5.06 3.22 6.44
N ILE A 91 -3.93 3.46 5.78
CA ILE A 91 -2.77 2.56 5.79
C ILE A 91 -2.21 2.40 7.22
N VAL A 92 -1.92 3.52 7.86
CA VAL A 92 -1.30 3.53 9.20
C VAL A 92 -2.23 2.89 10.23
N HIS A 93 -3.51 3.25 10.22
CA HIS A 93 -4.49 2.69 11.14
C HIS A 93 -4.64 1.18 10.96
N TYR A 94 -4.75 0.71 9.72
CA TYR A 94 -4.86 -0.71 9.44
C TYR A 94 -3.62 -1.47 9.90
N ALA A 95 -2.44 -0.94 9.62
CA ALA A 95 -1.18 -1.55 10.04
C ALA A 95 -1.09 -1.68 11.56
N GLU A 96 -1.45 -0.62 12.27
CA GLU A 96 -1.42 -0.61 13.74
C GLU A 96 -2.43 -1.59 14.33
N GLN A 97 -3.67 -1.58 13.84
CA GLN A 97 -4.74 -2.44 14.36
C GLN A 97 -4.50 -3.93 14.09
N ASN A 98 -3.72 -4.27 13.07
CA ASN A 98 -3.54 -5.65 12.64
C ASN A 98 -2.12 -6.19 12.83
N GLY A 99 -1.29 -5.48 13.60
CA GLY A 99 0.02 -5.97 14.01
C GLY A 99 1.08 -6.02 12.92
N TYR A 100 1.01 -5.13 11.94
CA TYR A 100 2.06 -5.01 10.94
C TYR A 100 3.26 -4.26 11.54
N ASP A 101 4.45 -4.76 11.27
CA ASP A 101 5.69 -4.18 11.78
C ASP A 101 6.55 -3.52 10.69
N HIS A 102 6.07 -3.56 9.45
CA HIS A 102 6.78 -2.94 8.33
C HIS A 102 5.77 -2.51 7.25
N ILE A 103 5.88 -1.27 6.83
CA ILE A 103 5.10 -0.74 5.71
C ILE A 103 6.08 -0.42 4.58
N VAL A 104 5.79 -0.89 3.36
CA VAL A 104 6.58 -0.57 2.17
C VAL A 104 5.72 0.26 1.23
N VAL A 105 6.16 1.46 0.90
CA VAL A 105 5.45 2.39 0.01
C VAL A 105 6.32 2.80 -1.16
N GLY A 106 5.70 3.15 -2.28
CA GLY A 106 6.38 3.80 -3.38
C GLY A 106 6.51 5.30 -3.14
N THR A 107 7.23 5.99 -4.01
CA THR A 107 7.52 7.42 -3.86
C THR A 107 6.33 8.32 -4.18
N GLY A 108 5.31 7.81 -4.86
CA GLY A 108 4.20 8.60 -5.39
C GLY A 108 4.50 9.14 -6.79
N ASP A 109 3.45 9.53 -7.50
CA ASP A 109 3.59 10.06 -8.85
C ASP A 109 3.99 11.54 -8.80
N LYS A 110 5.25 11.81 -9.12
CA LYS A 110 5.84 13.14 -9.11
C LYS A 110 6.47 13.47 -10.47
N ARG A 111 5.65 13.53 -11.50
CA ARG A 111 6.09 13.85 -12.85
C ARG A 111 6.84 15.16 -12.92
N GLY A 112 8.02 15.13 -13.55
CA GLY A 112 8.83 16.31 -13.76
C GLY A 112 9.42 16.94 -12.51
N ILE A 113 9.31 16.29 -11.36
CA ILE A 113 9.83 16.77 -10.08
C ILE A 113 11.05 15.96 -9.67
N SER A 114 11.92 16.58 -8.89
CA SER A 114 13.14 15.97 -8.38
C SER A 114 12.85 14.62 -7.67
N ARG A 115 13.74 13.65 -7.85
CA ARG A 115 13.72 12.38 -7.13
C ARG A 115 13.82 12.53 -5.61
N LEU A 116 14.19 13.70 -5.13
CA LEU A 116 14.29 13.99 -3.71
C LEU A 116 12.93 14.25 -3.05
N MET A 117 11.89 14.45 -3.86
CA MET A 117 10.54 14.73 -3.34
C MET A 117 9.71 13.46 -3.27
N LEU A 118 9.09 13.25 -2.12
CA LEU A 118 8.12 12.18 -1.91
C LEU A 118 6.71 12.66 -2.21
N GLY A 119 5.85 11.74 -2.64
CA GLY A 119 4.42 11.98 -2.70
C GLY A 119 3.83 12.21 -1.32
N SER A 120 2.66 12.85 -1.27
CA SER A 120 2.02 13.18 0.00
C SER A 120 1.67 11.93 0.83
N VAL A 121 1.24 10.86 0.20
CA VAL A 121 0.91 9.62 0.91
C VAL A 121 2.15 9.00 1.53
N ALA A 122 3.25 8.89 0.79
CA ALA A 122 4.50 8.35 1.31
C ALA A 122 5.02 9.19 2.48
N ALA A 123 5.03 10.51 2.33
CA ALA A 123 5.47 11.43 3.39
C ALA A 123 4.60 11.31 4.64
N ASP A 124 3.28 11.27 4.47
CA ASP A 124 2.35 11.15 5.60
C ASP A 124 2.46 9.80 6.31
N VAL A 125 2.64 8.72 5.57
CA VAL A 125 2.87 7.39 6.17
C VAL A 125 4.14 7.39 7.00
N MET A 126 5.22 7.95 6.46
CA MET A 126 6.49 8.06 7.21
C MET A 126 6.34 8.87 8.48
N ALA A 127 5.57 9.95 8.44
CA ALA A 127 5.40 10.84 9.60
C ALA A 127 4.52 10.22 10.69
N ARG A 128 3.57 9.37 10.33
CA ARG A 128 2.55 8.86 11.25
C ARG A 128 2.73 7.41 11.67
N ALA A 129 3.46 6.62 10.91
CA ALA A 129 3.58 5.20 11.19
C ALA A 129 4.25 4.93 12.54
N HIS A 130 3.74 3.92 13.23
CA HIS A 130 4.28 3.42 14.50
C HIS A 130 5.37 2.36 14.29
N CYS A 131 5.64 1.98 13.06
CA CYS A 131 6.54 0.90 12.69
C CYS A 131 7.55 1.36 11.63
N THR A 132 8.43 0.45 11.24
CA THR A 132 9.39 0.68 10.15
C THR A 132 8.67 0.97 8.85
N VAL A 133 9.14 1.98 8.13
CA VAL A 133 8.63 2.33 6.80
C VAL A 133 9.79 2.34 5.81
N THR A 134 9.64 1.60 4.73
CA THR A 134 10.55 1.64 3.59
C THR A 134 9.88 2.36 2.44
N VAL A 135 10.59 3.32 1.86
CA VAL A 135 10.18 3.97 0.62
C VAL A 135 11.01 3.36 -0.50
N ALA A 136 10.36 2.62 -1.40
CA ALA A 136 11.02 1.97 -2.53
C ALA A 136 10.99 2.88 -3.77
N ARG A 137 12.12 2.97 -4.45
CA ARG A 137 12.22 3.73 -5.70
C ARG A 137 13.12 3.06 -6.71
#